data_74859e2d9a0bcf646dc641918bb5b108
#
_entry.id   74859e2d9a0bcf646dc641918bb5b108
#
_cell.length_a   1.000
_cell.length_b   1.000
_cell.length_c   1.000
_cell.angle_alpha   90.00
_cell.angle_beta   90.00
_cell.angle_gamma   90.00
#
_symmetry.space_group_name_H-M   'P 1'
#
loop_
_entity.id
_entity.type
_entity.pdbx_description
1 polymer ?
#
loop_
_entity_poly.entity_id
_entity_poly.type
_entity_poly.pdbx_seq_one_letter_code
_entity_poly.pdbx_strand_id
1 'polypeptide(L)'
;MKKSGKLLSIILAGAMAASLGGCSSKPAETNAATEAAAAVTTAGETTAEATTAGETEGTKEAKTDDRTYKIGVLQLVQHTALDAANEGFFAALDAAGLNYEADQQNASGEQANCLTIAEKLVNDGNDLILAIATPAAQAVAGVTTDIPILLTAVTDPAESGLVNDNAKPGVNVSGTSDLTPVKEQIELLQKLLPEAKNIGFLYCSAESNSELQIALAKEACDAAGLTYE
;
A
#
# COMPACT_ATOMS: atom_id res chain seq x y z
N MET A 1 -54.33 -3.61 -37.82
CA MET A 1 -53.45 -4.10 -38.93
C MET A 1 -52.10 -4.36 -38.32
N LYS A 2 -51.81 -5.57 -37.83
CA LYS A 2 -51.13 -6.72 -38.44
C LYS A 2 -49.80 -6.35 -39.12
N LYS A 3 -48.69 -6.81 -38.47
CA LYS A 3 -47.61 -7.71 -38.95
C LYS A 3 -46.50 -7.65 -37.89
N SER A 4 -46.22 -8.52 -37.05
CA SER A 4 -45.72 -9.93 -37.06
C SER A 4 -44.48 -10.11 -37.97
N GLY A 5 -43.32 -10.30 -37.38
CA GLY A 5 -42.09 -10.72 -38.02
C GLY A 5 -41.23 -11.46 -37.00
N LYS A 6 -41.24 -12.78 -37.11
CA LYS A 6 -40.55 -13.80 -36.29
C LYS A 6 -39.17 -14.10 -36.87
N LEU A 7 -38.31 -14.69 -35.99
CA LEU A 7 -37.22 -15.64 -36.26
C LEU A 7 -35.92 -15.08 -36.78
N LEU A 8 -34.74 -15.46 -36.16
CA LEU A 8 -34.16 -16.81 -36.28
C LEU A 8 -33.03 -17.00 -35.25
N SER A 9 -33.15 -18.06 -34.46
CA SER A 9 -32.08 -18.66 -33.66
C SER A 9 -31.12 -19.40 -34.59
N ILE A 10 -29.80 -19.25 -34.40
CA ILE A 10 -28.82 -20.21 -34.89
C ILE A 10 -27.90 -20.62 -33.75
N ILE A 11 -28.12 -21.86 -33.31
CA ILE A 11 -27.23 -22.64 -32.46
C ILE A 11 -26.20 -23.23 -33.41
N LEU A 12 -24.90 -23.07 -33.13
CA LEU A 12 -23.85 -23.88 -33.72
C LEU A 12 -22.99 -24.49 -32.63
N ALA A 13 -23.29 -25.72 -32.31
CA ALA A 13 -22.42 -26.63 -31.55
C ALA A 13 -21.41 -27.24 -32.51
N GLY A 14 -20.14 -27.18 -32.14
CA GLY A 14 -19.06 -27.84 -32.83
C GLY A 14 -18.05 -28.41 -31.85
N ALA A 15 -18.23 -29.67 -31.49
CA ALA A 15 -17.25 -30.49 -30.79
C ALA A 15 -16.23 -31.01 -31.78
N MET A 16 -14.95 -30.97 -31.45
CA MET A 16 -13.98 -31.92 -31.98
C MET A 16 -12.88 -32.26 -30.98
N ALA A 17 -12.66 -33.56 -30.92
CA ALA A 17 -11.89 -34.32 -29.99
C ALA A 17 -10.40 -34.41 -30.33
N ALA A 18 -9.64 -34.59 -29.29
CA ALA A 18 -8.48 -35.44 -29.07
C ALA A 18 -7.48 -35.72 -30.23
N SER A 19 -6.19 -35.45 -29.94
CA SER A 19 -5.14 -36.37 -30.31
C SER A 19 -4.02 -36.37 -29.27
N LEU A 20 -3.83 -37.54 -28.69
CA LEU A 20 -2.72 -38.01 -27.87
C LEU A 20 -1.45 -38.12 -28.71
N GLY A 21 -0.32 -37.75 -28.18
CA GLY A 21 0.98 -38.03 -28.74
C GLY A 21 2.08 -37.77 -27.74
N GLY A 22 2.40 -38.76 -26.93
CA GLY A 22 3.53 -38.75 -26.03
C GLY A 22 4.84 -39.05 -26.75
N CYS A 23 5.94 -38.51 -26.25
CA CYS A 23 7.23 -39.17 -26.21
C CYS A 23 8.12 -38.62 -25.10
N SER A 24 8.49 -39.53 -24.26
CA SER A 24 9.48 -39.50 -23.19
C SER A 24 10.89 -39.36 -23.73
N SER A 25 11.73 -38.55 -23.07
CA SER A 25 13.14 -38.92 -22.82
C SER A 25 13.82 -37.94 -21.82
N LYS A 26 14.27 -38.51 -20.73
CA LYS A 26 15.29 -38.05 -19.75
C LYS A 26 16.49 -38.99 -19.96
N PRO A 27 17.67 -38.82 -19.38
CA PRO A 27 18.43 -37.67 -18.87
C PRO A 27 19.88 -37.60 -19.40
N ALA A 28 20.66 -36.58 -19.06
CA ALA A 28 22.11 -36.73 -18.88
C ALA A 28 22.64 -35.62 -17.94
N GLU A 29 23.17 -36.08 -16.82
CA GLU A 29 24.02 -35.32 -15.89
C GLU A 29 25.37 -35.03 -16.54
N THR A 30 25.97 -33.88 -16.25
CA THR A 30 27.40 -33.78 -16.03
C THR A 30 27.76 -32.58 -15.14
N ASN A 31 28.45 -32.90 -14.06
CA ASN A 31 29.16 -32.02 -13.15
C ASN A 31 30.30 -31.27 -13.87
N ALA A 32 30.52 -30.01 -13.44
CA ALA A 32 31.87 -29.53 -13.22
C ALA A 32 31.83 -28.27 -12.30
N ALA A 33 32.35 -28.49 -11.13
CA ALA A 33 32.74 -27.45 -10.19
C ALA A 33 33.97 -26.70 -10.74
N THR A 34 34.04 -25.38 -10.50
CA THR A 34 35.34 -24.72 -10.35
C THR A 34 35.15 -23.53 -9.39
N GLU A 35 35.79 -23.68 -8.24
CA GLU A 35 36.07 -22.62 -7.28
C GLU A 35 36.94 -21.53 -7.93
N ALA A 36 36.67 -20.30 -7.58
CA ALA A 36 37.71 -19.28 -7.49
C ALA A 36 37.38 -18.31 -6.35
N ALA A 37 38.23 -18.38 -5.35
CA ALA A 37 38.17 -17.61 -4.11
C ALA A 37 38.75 -16.21 -4.31
N ALA A 38 38.26 -15.30 -3.43
CA ALA A 38 38.95 -14.17 -2.76
C ALA A 38 39.40 -12.96 -3.59
N ALA A 39 38.79 -11.82 -3.27
CA ALA A 39 39.55 -10.65 -2.81
C ALA A 39 38.64 -9.73 -1.98
N VAL A 40 38.90 -9.72 -0.69
CA VAL A 40 38.46 -8.70 0.27
C VAL A 40 39.23 -7.43 -0.03
N THR A 41 38.52 -6.33 -0.26
CA THR A 41 39.12 -4.99 -0.11
C THR A 41 38.19 -4.16 0.76
N THR A 42 38.62 -3.96 1.98
CA THR A 42 38.13 -2.97 2.94
C THR A 42 38.33 -1.56 2.38
N ALA A 43 37.26 -0.78 2.35
CA ALA A 43 37.38 0.69 2.35
C ALA A 43 36.08 1.31 2.88
N GLY A 44 36.21 2.04 3.97
CA GLY A 44 35.51 3.28 4.24
C GLY A 44 34.24 3.16 5.10
N GLU A 45 34.43 3.14 6.41
CA GLU A 45 33.45 3.65 7.36
C GLU A 45 33.09 5.08 7.03
N THR A 46 31.85 5.31 6.60
CA THR A 46 31.24 6.63 6.71
C THR A 46 30.19 6.51 7.81
N THR A 47 30.53 7.02 8.97
CA THR A 47 29.63 7.22 10.11
C THR A 47 28.49 8.13 9.69
N ALA A 48 27.32 7.53 9.47
CA ALA A 48 26.08 8.27 9.52
C ALA A 48 25.72 8.44 11.00
N GLU A 49 25.74 9.67 11.48
CA GLU A 49 25.23 10.03 12.79
C GLU A 49 23.73 9.63 12.85
N ALA A 50 23.48 8.57 13.56
CA ALA A 50 22.11 8.25 14.00
C ALA A 50 21.74 9.27 15.06
N THR A 51 20.82 10.17 14.73
CA THR A 51 20.14 11.01 15.70
C THR A 51 19.37 10.08 16.63
N THR A 52 19.87 9.91 17.83
CA THR A 52 19.21 9.21 18.92
C THR A 52 17.91 9.95 19.26
N ALA A 53 16.79 9.39 18.80
CA ALA A 53 15.50 9.72 19.36
C ALA A 53 15.50 9.23 20.81
N GLY A 54 15.14 10.14 21.72
CA GLY A 54 15.20 9.92 23.15
C GLY A 54 14.47 8.66 23.60
N GLU A 55 15.14 7.89 24.41
CA GLU A 55 14.56 6.84 25.23
C GLU A 55 13.48 7.46 26.11
N THR A 56 12.23 7.16 25.78
CA THR A 56 11.14 7.34 26.74
C THR A 56 11.04 6.05 27.53
N GLU A 57 11.69 6.01 28.69
CA GLU A 57 11.39 5.04 29.72
C GLU A 57 9.89 5.11 30.05
N GLY A 58 9.22 4.03 29.78
CA GLY A 58 7.81 3.88 30.08
C GLY A 58 7.28 2.51 29.72
N THR A 59 8.02 1.46 30.08
CA THR A 59 7.41 0.13 30.16
C THR A 59 6.43 0.12 31.34
N LYS A 60 5.26 0.73 31.16
CA LYS A 60 4.10 0.36 31.97
C LYS A 60 3.76 -1.06 31.55
N GLU A 61 3.92 -2.01 32.50
CA GLU A 61 3.27 -3.31 32.38
C GLU A 61 1.84 -3.09 31.90
N ALA A 62 1.54 -3.55 30.68
CA ALA A 62 0.19 -3.56 30.17
C ALA A 62 -0.60 -4.43 31.15
N LYS A 63 -1.48 -3.82 31.93
CA LYS A 63 -2.51 -4.55 32.63
C LYS A 63 -3.24 -5.33 31.57
N THR A 64 -3.23 -6.64 31.63
CA THR A 64 -4.09 -7.51 30.81
C THR A 64 -5.53 -7.08 31.10
N ASP A 65 -6.07 -6.28 30.20
CA ASP A 65 -7.49 -5.94 30.18
C ASP A 65 -8.18 -7.16 29.56
N ASP A 66 -9.09 -7.80 30.29
CA ASP A 66 -9.89 -8.92 29.79
C ASP A 66 -10.90 -8.49 28.71
N ARG A 67 -10.87 -7.22 28.31
CA ARG A 67 -11.75 -6.65 27.27
C ARG A 67 -11.35 -7.20 25.90
N THR A 68 -12.34 -7.62 25.13
CA THR A 68 -12.18 -7.89 23.71
C THR A 68 -12.51 -6.63 22.91
N TYR A 69 -11.56 -6.15 22.12
CA TYR A 69 -11.71 -4.97 21.28
C TYR A 69 -12.24 -5.34 19.91
N LYS A 70 -13.15 -4.54 19.36
CA LYS A 70 -13.59 -4.66 17.97
C LYS A 70 -12.72 -3.79 17.09
N ILE A 71 -12.06 -4.39 16.12
CA ILE A 71 -11.15 -3.70 15.21
C ILE A 71 -11.63 -3.85 13.79
N GLY A 72 -12.02 -2.73 13.18
CA GLY A 72 -12.31 -2.66 11.76
C GLY A 72 -11.04 -2.42 10.96
N VAL A 73 -10.94 -3.03 9.78
CA VAL A 73 -9.87 -2.72 8.82
C VAL A 73 -10.49 -2.40 7.47
N LEU A 74 -10.11 -1.28 6.91
CA LEU A 74 -10.38 -0.94 5.53
C LEU A 74 -9.08 -0.83 4.77
N GLN A 75 -8.81 -1.80 3.89
CA GLN A 75 -7.69 -1.80 2.96
C GLN A 75 -8.17 -1.42 1.56
N LEU A 76 -7.49 -0.49 0.90
CA LEU A 76 -7.89 -0.02 -0.43
C LEU A 76 -7.91 -1.15 -1.47
N VAL A 77 -6.83 -1.91 -1.56
CA VAL A 77 -6.66 -2.95 -2.58
C VAL A 77 -5.74 -4.06 -2.06
N GLN A 78 -5.90 -5.26 -2.57
CA GLN A 78 -4.96 -6.34 -2.29
C GLN A 78 -3.62 -6.07 -2.99
N HIS A 79 -2.57 -5.92 -2.21
CA HIS A 79 -1.22 -5.67 -2.67
C HIS A 79 -0.23 -6.14 -1.61
N THR A 80 0.85 -6.78 -2.02
CA THR A 80 1.83 -7.41 -1.10
C THR A 80 2.31 -6.48 0.01
N ALA A 81 2.57 -5.20 -0.30
CA ALA A 81 3.02 -4.24 0.71
C ALA A 81 1.90 -3.85 1.69
N LEU A 82 0.66 -3.69 1.21
CA LEU A 82 -0.49 -3.36 2.06
C LEU A 82 -0.90 -4.56 2.92
N ASP A 83 -0.85 -5.76 2.35
CA ASP A 83 -1.10 -7.02 3.07
C ASP A 83 -0.08 -7.19 4.20
N ALA A 84 1.22 -6.93 3.94
CA ALA A 84 2.26 -6.97 4.95
C ALA A 84 2.08 -5.92 6.07
N ALA A 85 1.61 -4.72 5.73
CA ALA A 85 1.29 -3.69 6.72
C ALA A 85 0.12 -4.12 7.63
N ASN A 86 -0.92 -4.72 7.05
CA ASN A 86 -2.04 -5.29 7.78
C ASN A 86 -1.61 -6.44 8.70
N GLU A 87 -0.86 -7.39 8.18
CA GLU A 87 -0.31 -8.51 8.96
C GLU A 87 0.57 -8.02 10.10
N GLY A 88 1.43 -7.02 9.86
CA GLY A 88 2.30 -6.42 10.87
C GLY A 88 1.51 -5.74 11.99
N PHE A 89 0.39 -5.10 11.69
CA PHE A 89 -0.49 -4.50 12.69
C PHE A 89 -1.06 -5.58 13.63
N PHE A 90 -1.63 -6.65 13.09
CA PHE A 90 -2.19 -7.72 13.91
C PHE A 90 -1.10 -8.48 14.69
N ALA A 91 0.06 -8.71 14.08
CA ALA A 91 1.20 -9.32 14.79
C ALA A 91 1.64 -8.48 16.02
N ALA A 92 1.56 -7.14 15.93
CA ALA A 92 1.86 -6.27 17.06
C ALA A 92 0.78 -6.36 18.17
N LEU A 93 -0.50 -6.48 17.81
CA LEU A 93 -1.59 -6.69 18.78
C LEU A 93 -1.45 -8.03 19.50
N ASP A 94 -1.13 -9.10 18.75
CA ASP A 94 -0.88 -10.43 19.30
C ASP A 94 0.31 -10.43 20.25
N ALA A 95 1.41 -9.77 19.85
CA ALA A 95 2.60 -9.63 20.70
C ALA A 95 2.34 -8.81 21.98
N ALA A 96 1.39 -7.87 21.91
CA ALA A 96 0.94 -7.11 23.09
C ALA A 96 -0.06 -7.88 23.97
N GLY A 97 -0.50 -9.08 23.55
CA GLY A 97 -1.44 -9.91 24.30
C GLY A 97 -2.85 -9.30 24.37
N LEU A 98 -3.25 -8.52 23.39
CA LEU A 98 -4.58 -7.91 23.33
C LEU A 98 -5.62 -8.89 22.77
N ASN A 99 -6.80 -8.94 23.39
CA ASN A 99 -7.93 -9.69 22.86
C ASN A 99 -8.71 -8.82 21.88
N TYR A 100 -8.96 -9.30 20.67
CA TYR A 100 -9.71 -8.56 19.66
C TYR A 100 -10.54 -9.47 18.75
N GLU A 101 -11.58 -8.86 18.17
CA GLU A 101 -12.33 -9.37 17.02
C GLU A 101 -12.06 -8.44 15.85
N ALA A 102 -11.64 -8.98 14.70
CA ALA A 102 -11.27 -8.20 13.52
C ALA A 102 -12.31 -8.35 12.40
N ASP A 103 -12.82 -7.23 11.89
CA ASP A 103 -13.57 -7.15 10.63
C ASP A 103 -12.68 -6.53 9.55
N GLN A 104 -12.08 -7.38 8.72
CA GLN A 104 -11.15 -6.97 7.69
C GLN A 104 -11.85 -6.89 6.33
N GLN A 105 -11.85 -5.70 5.74
CA GLN A 105 -12.53 -5.40 4.48
C GLN A 105 -11.54 -4.86 3.44
N ASN A 106 -11.79 -5.19 2.16
CA ASN A 106 -10.97 -4.74 1.04
C ASN A 106 -11.87 -4.07 -0.01
N ALA A 107 -11.50 -2.86 -0.39
CA ALA A 107 -12.29 -2.06 -1.35
C ALA A 107 -12.03 -2.43 -2.82
N SER A 108 -11.09 -3.34 -3.09
CA SER A 108 -10.72 -3.79 -4.45
C SER A 108 -10.29 -2.66 -5.40
N GLY A 109 -9.72 -1.59 -4.84
CA GLY A 109 -9.28 -0.41 -5.59
C GLY A 109 -10.38 0.61 -5.92
N GLU A 110 -11.62 0.37 -5.49
CA GLU A 110 -12.77 1.21 -5.82
C GLU A 110 -13.09 2.18 -4.68
N GLN A 111 -12.99 3.49 -4.93
CA GLN A 111 -13.29 4.52 -3.91
C GLN A 111 -14.74 4.45 -3.40
N ALA A 112 -15.70 4.10 -4.26
CA ALA A 112 -17.09 3.93 -3.85
C ALA A 112 -17.24 2.80 -2.82
N ASN A 113 -16.47 1.73 -2.94
CA ASN A 113 -16.45 0.65 -1.97
C ASN A 113 -15.82 1.11 -0.65
N CYS A 114 -14.80 1.98 -0.69
CA CYS A 114 -14.21 2.54 0.53
C CYS A 114 -15.28 3.23 1.39
N LEU A 115 -16.14 4.06 0.80
CA LEU A 115 -17.21 4.75 1.53
C LEU A 115 -18.20 3.76 2.14
N THR A 116 -18.70 2.80 1.34
CA THR A 116 -19.66 1.79 1.80
C THR A 116 -19.10 0.95 2.95
N ILE A 117 -17.83 0.56 2.85
CA ILE A 117 -17.15 -0.23 3.89
C ILE A 117 -16.91 0.64 5.13
N ALA A 118 -16.49 1.89 4.97
CA ALA A 118 -16.28 2.82 6.08
C ALA A 118 -17.57 3.01 6.89
N GLU A 119 -18.70 3.26 6.21
CA GLU A 119 -20.02 3.36 6.86
C GLU A 119 -20.40 2.06 7.60
N LYS A 120 -20.14 0.91 7.00
CA LYS A 120 -20.36 -0.39 7.65
C LYS A 120 -19.54 -0.51 8.93
N LEU A 121 -18.22 -0.29 8.86
CA LEU A 121 -17.32 -0.44 10.00
C LEU A 121 -17.70 0.49 11.16
N VAL A 122 -18.14 1.72 10.87
CA VAL A 122 -18.64 2.66 11.87
C VAL A 122 -19.94 2.15 12.50
N ASN A 123 -20.91 1.70 11.69
CA ASN A 123 -22.20 1.20 12.16
C ASN A 123 -22.08 -0.09 12.99
N ASP A 124 -21.09 -0.93 12.72
CA ASP A 124 -20.82 -2.16 13.48
C ASP A 124 -20.21 -1.88 14.87
N GLY A 125 -19.91 -0.61 15.17
CA GLY A 125 -19.44 -0.16 16.48
C GLY A 125 -18.07 -0.68 16.82
N ASN A 126 -17.12 -0.54 15.89
CA ASN A 126 -15.72 -0.84 16.13
C ASN A 126 -15.12 0.13 17.16
N ASP A 127 -14.22 -0.36 17.99
CA ASP A 127 -13.48 0.44 18.98
C ASP A 127 -12.32 1.22 18.34
N LEU A 128 -11.82 0.70 17.21
CA LEU A 128 -10.72 1.26 16.42
C LEU A 128 -10.91 0.86 14.95
N ILE A 129 -10.54 1.73 14.03
CA ILE A 129 -10.48 1.39 12.62
C ILE A 129 -9.05 1.63 12.10
N LEU A 130 -8.45 0.58 11.51
CA LEU A 130 -7.22 0.70 10.73
C LEU A 130 -7.58 1.00 9.28
N ALA A 131 -7.08 2.09 8.74
CA ALA A 131 -7.24 2.47 7.34
C ALA A 131 -5.89 2.34 6.61
N ILE A 132 -5.87 1.56 5.54
CA ILE A 132 -4.67 1.23 4.78
C ILE A 132 -4.78 1.85 3.39
N ALA A 133 -3.94 2.81 3.09
CA ALA A 133 -3.87 3.71 1.94
C ALA A 133 -4.75 4.97 2.06
N THR A 134 -4.34 6.03 1.38
CA THR A 134 -4.96 7.36 1.47
C THR A 134 -6.46 7.38 1.16
N PRO A 135 -6.98 6.77 0.07
CA PRO A 135 -8.42 6.78 -0.19
C PRO A 135 -9.23 6.05 0.88
N ALA A 136 -8.70 4.97 1.45
CA ALA A 136 -9.34 4.26 2.56
C ALA A 136 -9.41 5.14 3.83
N ALA A 137 -8.31 5.80 4.15
CA ALA A 137 -8.23 6.72 5.30
C ALA A 137 -9.20 7.90 5.15
N GLN A 138 -9.26 8.51 3.96
CA GLN A 138 -10.19 9.61 3.66
C GLN A 138 -11.65 9.17 3.79
N ALA A 139 -11.99 7.97 3.33
CA ALA A 139 -13.35 7.44 3.46
C ALA A 139 -13.76 7.24 4.93
N VAL A 140 -12.87 6.66 5.76
CA VAL A 140 -13.17 6.45 7.19
C VAL A 140 -13.25 7.77 7.93
N ALA A 141 -12.29 8.68 7.73
CA ALA A 141 -12.28 9.99 8.39
C ALA A 141 -13.47 10.86 7.98
N GLY A 142 -14.03 10.64 6.78
CA GLY A 142 -15.23 11.35 6.30
C GLY A 142 -16.52 10.92 6.98
N VAL A 143 -16.57 9.74 7.64
CA VAL A 143 -17.80 9.20 8.22
C VAL A 143 -17.80 9.12 9.75
N THR A 144 -16.67 9.33 10.40
CA THR A 144 -16.60 9.35 11.87
C THR A 144 -15.55 10.32 12.40
N THR A 145 -15.91 11.01 13.48
CA THR A 145 -15.01 11.84 14.29
C THR A 145 -14.81 11.27 15.70
N ASP A 146 -15.48 10.18 16.03
CA ASP A 146 -15.55 9.61 17.37
C ASP A 146 -14.70 8.36 17.53
N ILE A 147 -14.73 7.47 16.51
CA ILE A 147 -13.94 6.25 16.54
C ILE A 147 -12.48 6.62 16.22
N PRO A 148 -11.51 6.18 17.03
CA PRO A 148 -10.09 6.33 16.71
C PRO A 148 -9.74 5.65 15.39
N ILE A 149 -8.99 6.35 14.54
CA ILE A 149 -8.54 5.87 13.24
C ILE A 149 -7.01 5.81 13.27
N LEU A 150 -6.46 4.62 13.05
CA LEU A 150 -5.04 4.45 12.74
C LEU A 150 -4.88 4.34 11.22
N LEU A 151 -3.86 5.01 10.70
CA LEU A 151 -3.55 4.96 9.28
C LEU A 151 -2.13 4.44 9.03
N THR A 152 -1.98 3.73 7.93
CA THR A 152 -0.69 3.31 7.38
C THR A 152 -0.75 3.32 5.86
N ALA A 153 0.40 3.35 5.19
CA ALA A 153 0.50 3.50 3.75
C ALA A 153 -0.24 4.77 3.25
N VAL A 154 -0.14 5.85 4.01
CA VAL A 154 -0.68 7.17 3.68
C VAL A 154 0.49 8.12 3.46
N THR A 155 0.56 8.70 2.26
CA THR A 155 1.71 9.49 1.81
C THR A 155 1.95 10.70 2.72
N ASP A 156 0.98 11.59 2.86
CA ASP A 156 1.03 12.72 3.77
C ASP A 156 -0.36 12.95 4.38
N PRO A 157 -0.54 12.64 5.66
CA PRO A 157 -1.83 12.80 6.33
C PRO A 157 -2.34 14.24 6.37
N ALA A 158 -1.47 15.23 6.54
CA ALA A 158 -1.88 16.64 6.60
C ALA A 158 -2.27 17.15 5.20
N GLU A 159 -1.47 16.91 4.17
CA GLU A 159 -1.78 17.28 2.79
C GLU A 159 -3.01 16.53 2.26
N SER A 160 -3.29 15.33 2.77
CA SER A 160 -4.49 14.56 2.45
C SER A 160 -5.75 15.02 3.20
N GLY A 161 -5.64 16.03 4.07
CA GLY A 161 -6.74 16.56 4.86
C GLY A 161 -7.23 15.65 6.00
N LEU A 162 -6.40 14.70 6.41
CA LEU A 162 -6.73 13.70 7.45
C LEU A 162 -6.42 14.19 8.86
N VAL A 163 -5.41 15.03 9.00
CA VAL A 163 -4.97 15.62 10.27
C VAL A 163 -4.69 17.11 10.08
N ASN A 164 -4.67 17.86 11.18
CA ASN A 164 -4.35 19.29 11.12
C ASN A 164 -2.85 19.54 10.88
N ASP A 165 -2.02 18.65 11.40
CA ASP A 165 -0.56 18.70 11.32
C ASP A 165 -0.01 17.29 11.60
N ASN A 166 1.03 16.88 10.86
CA ASN A 166 1.60 15.53 10.99
C ASN A 166 2.23 15.26 12.36
N ALA A 167 2.76 16.30 13.04
CA ALA A 167 3.34 16.16 14.37
C ALA A 167 2.29 16.30 15.49
N LYS A 168 1.15 16.97 15.20
CA LYS A 168 0.06 17.20 16.13
C LYS A 168 -1.28 17.03 15.43
N PRO A 169 -1.75 15.81 15.22
CA PRO A 169 -2.95 15.51 14.45
C PRO A 169 -4.18 16.34 14.82
N GLY A 170 -4.48 16.50 16.11
CA GLY A 170 -5.55 17.36 16.61
C GLY A 170 -6.97 16.85 16.31
N VAL A 171 -7.11 15.63 15.83
CA VAL A 171 -8.34 14.93 15.48
C VAL A 171 -8.27 13.47 15.94
N ASN A 172 -9.30 12.68 15.65
CA ASN A 172 -9.35 11.24 15.98
C ASN A 172 -8.49 10.34 15.07
N VAL A 173 -7.65 10.92 14.23
CA VAL A 173 -6.78 10.22 13.27
C VAL A 173 -5.32 10.33 13.69
N SER A 174 -4.59 9.23 13.64
CA SER A 174 -3.14 9.17 13.84
C SER A 174 -2.55 7.98 13.08
N GLY A 175 -1.24 7.92 12.93
CA GLY A 175 -0.59 6.77 12.27
C GLY A 175 0.78 7.10 11.70
N THR A 176 1.11 6.46 10.58
CA THR A 176 2.41 6.59 9.92
C THR A 176 2.29 7.18 8.52
N SER A 177 3.23 8.05 8.17
CA SER A 177 3.40 8.57 6.80
C SER A 177 4.39 7.70 6.04
N ASP A 178 4.15 7.51 4.74
CA ASP A 178 5.06 6.84 3.81
C ASP A 178 5.55 7.77 2.69
N LEU A 179 5.53 9.09 2.92
CA LEU A 179 6.02 10.07 1.95
C LEU A 179 7.45 9.73 1.55
N THR A 180 7.63 9.47 0.25
CA THR A 180 8.94 9.11 -0.30
C THR A 180 9.78 10.36 -0.59
N PRO A 181 11.12 10.27 -0.57
CA PRO A 181 12.02 11.38 -0.89
C PRO A 181 12.10 11.62 -2.41
N VAL A 182 11.01 12.20 -2.97
CA VAL A 182 10.82 12.34 -4.43
C VAL A 182 11.96 13.13 -5.08
N LYS A 183 12.46 14.18 -4.44
CA LYS A 183 13.57 14.97 -4.95
C LYS A 183 14.83 14.12 -5.14
N GLU A 184 15.17 13.35 -4.13
CA GLU A 184 16.34 12.46 -4.14
C GLU A 184 16.18 11.34 -5.18
N GLN A 185 14.95 10.92 -5.45
CA GLN A 185 14.66 9.95 -6.51
C GLN A 185 14.94 10.54 -7.90
N ILE A 186 14.58 11.80 -8.16
CA ILE A 186 14.93 12.51 -9.42
C ILE A 186 16.44 12.72 -9.51
N GLU A 187 17.12 13.09 -8.42
CA GLU A 187 18.57 13.21 -8.39
C GLU A 187 19.26 11.86 -8.67
N LEU A 188 18.74 10.77 -8.13
CA LEU A 188 19.23 9.41 -8.41
C LEU A 188 19.02 9.03 -9.87
N LEU A 189 17.86 9.36 -10.44
CA LEU A 189 17.58 9.14 -11.86
C LEU A 189 18.61 9.82 -12.75
N GLN A 190 18.97 11.08 -12.47
CA GLN A 190 20.00 11.79 -13.23
C GLN A 190 21.39 11.16 -13.10
N LYS A 191 21.73 10.59 -11.93
CA LYS A 191 23.00 9.87 -11.74
C LYS A 191 23.05 8.57 -12.53
N LEU A 192 21.92 7.85 -12.60
CA LEU A 192 21.80 6.57 -13.31
C LEU A 192 21.67 6.76 -14.83
N LEU A 193 20.99 7.82 -15.25
CA LEU A 193 20.66 8.12 -16.64
C LEU A 193 21.02 9.59 -16.96
N PRO A 194 22.31 9.97 -17.02
CA PRO A 194 22.74 11.36 -17.16
C PRO A 194 22.32 12.02 -18.49
N GLU A 195 22.03 11.22 -19.51
CA GLU A 195 21.55 11.70 -20.81
C GLU A 195 20.04 11.89 -20.88
N ALA A 196 19.27 11.44 -19.86
CA ALA A 196 17.83 11.64 -19.83
C ALA A 196 17.50 13.13 -19.72
N LYS A 197 16.60 13.62 -20.61
CA LYS A 197 16.15 15.01 -20.65
C LYS A 197 14.65 15.14 -20.49
N ASN A 198 13.91 14.09 -20.79
CA ASN A 198 12.47 14.07 -20.75
C ASN A 198 12.00 12.91 -19.87
N ILE A 199 11.13 13.19 -18.91
CA ILE A 199 10.61 12.23 -17.92
C ILE A 199 9.11 12.05 -18.14
N GLY A 200 8.66 10.80 -18.28
CA GLY A 200 7.24 10.47 -18.31
C GLY A 200 6.75 10.11 -16.90
N PHE A 201 5.64 10.68 -16.47
CA PHE A 201 4.98 10.34 -15.21
C PHE A 201 3.71 9.54 -15.45
N LEU A 202 3.63 8.36 -14.83
CA LEU A 202 2.42 7.56 -14.81
C LEU A 202 1.88 7.52 -13.38
N TYR A 203 0.66 8.01 -13.19
CA TYR A 203 0.03 8.10 -11.88
C TYR A 203 -1.50 7.98 -11.95
N CYS A 204 -2.14 7.77 -10.79
CA CYS A 204 -3.59 7.77 -10.65
C CYS A 204 -4.09 9.18 -10.32
N SER A 205 -4.71 9.87 -11.29
CA SER A 205 -5.25 11.23 -11.11
C SER A 205 -6.48 11.31 -10.20
N ALA A 206 -7.05 10.16 -9.82
CA ALA A 206 -8.16 10.08 -8.88
C ALA A 206 -7.71 10.01 -7.40
N GLU A 207 -6.41 9.94 -7.17
CA GLU A 207 -5.83 9.82 -5.83
C GLU A 207 -5.01 11.06 -5.48
N SER A 208 -5.38 11.76 -4.39
CA SER A 208 -4.72 13.00 -3.94
C SER A 208 -3.24 12.80 -3.59
N ASN A 209 -2.89 11.65 -3.03
CA ASN A 209 -1.51 11.28 -2.74
C ASN A 209 -0.65 11.11 -4.01
N SER A 210 -1.24 10.62 -5.10
CA SER A 210 -0.56 10.54 -6.40
C SER A 210 -0.31 11.94 -6.96
N GLU A 211 -1.30 12.83 -6.90
CA GLU A 211 -1.16 14.22 -7.36
C GLU A 211 -0.08 14.97 -6.57
N LEU A 212 -0.03 14.80 -5.24
CA LEU A 212 1.02 15.37 -4.39
C LEU A 212 2.41 14.94 -4.84
N GLN A 213 2.63 13.64 -5.00
CA GLN A 213 3.94 13.11 -5.40
C GLN A 213 4.35 13.58 -6.80
N ILE A 214 3.40 13.68 -7.75
CA ILE A 214 3.67 14.23 -9.08
C ILE A 214 4.00 15.73 -9.03
N ALA A 215 3.36 16.49 -8.16
CA ALA A 215 3.70 17.90 -7.96
C ALA A 215 5.15 18.06 -7.46
N LEU A 216 5.55 17.27 -6.46
CA LEU A 216 6.93 17.23 -5.96
C LEU A 216 7.95 16.77 -7.03
N ALA A 217 7.57 15.78 -7.85
CA ALA A 217 8.42 15.30 -8.93
C ALA A 217 8.61 16.35 -10.03
N LYS A 218 7.56 17.07 -10.40
CA LYS A 218 7.63 18.18 -11.36
C LYS A 218 8.55 19.30 -10.86
N GLU A 219 8.38 19.71 -9.58
CA GLU A 219 9.25 20.71 -8.95
C GLU A 219 10.73 20.26 -8.97
N ALA A 220 11.00 18.99 -8.67
CA ALA A 220 12.34 18.44 -8.71
C ALA A 220 12.91 18.41 -10.16
N CYS A 221 12.09 18.08 -11.16
CA CYS A 221 12.47 18.13 -12.57
C CYS A 221 12.78 19.55 -13.02
N ASP A 222 11.94 20.53 -12.66
CA ASP A 222 12.15 21.94 -12.99
C ASP A 222 13.50 22.44 -12.40
N ALA A 223 13.76 22.11 -11.13
CA ALA A 223 15.03 22.44 -10.46
C ALA A 223 16.25 21.78 -11.14
N ALA A 224 16.05 20.59 -11.71
CA ALA A 224 17.09 19.82 -12.41
C ALA A 224 17.24 20.18 -13.91
N GLY A 225 16.37 21.05 -14.45
CA GLY A 225 16.34 21.41 -15.89
C GLY A 225 15.88 20.27 -16.78
N LEU A 226 15.05 19.37 -16.27
CA LEU A 226 14.43 18.27 -17.01
C LEU A 226 13.04 18.69 -17.53
N THR A 227 12.65 18.14 -18.68
CA THR A 227 11.29 18.25 -19.19
C THR A 227 10.48 17.03 -18.79
N TYR A 228 9.15 17.15 -18.73
CA TYR A 228 8.28 16.05 -18.33
C TYR A 228 6.91 16.10 -19.04
N GLU A 229 6.25 14.96 -19.09
CA GLU A 229 4.90 14.76 -19.62
C GLU A 229 4.09 13.76 -18.78
#